data_8913b5f4bc4f07fdd0e69dca0d364a02
#
_entry.id   8913b5f4bc4f07fdd0e69dca0d364a02
#
_cell.length_a   1.000
_cell.length_b   1.000
_cell.length_c   1.000
_cell.angle_alpha   90.00
_cell.angle_beta   90.00
_cell.angle_gamma   90.00
#
_symmetry.space_group_name_H-M   'P 1'
#
loop_
_entity.id
_entity.type
_entity.pdbx_description
1 polymer ?
#
loop_
_entity_poly.entity_id
_entity_poly.type
_entity_poly.pdbx_seq_one_letter_code
_entity_poly.pdbx_strand_id
1 'polypeptide(L)'
;MFEITDSGGQIVISLTRNDSCEISTCPMAEGDSGAVPIPLGDGDVVMFAVANRTGKIYLRKILTNADINADGYLLLKLAPEDTADMPAGEYIFSFAYMPNHGEECYTYAVGAFNLMVAVATVKQLGGDGVD
;
A
#
# COMPACT_ATOMS: atom_id res chain seq x y z
N MET A 1 -6.50 11.06 -7.22
CA MET A 1 -5.86 10.25 -8.26
C MET A 1 -5.06 9.13 -7.60
N PHE A 2 -5.14 7.99 -8.19
CA PHE A 2 -4.39 6.84 -7.71
C PHE A 2 -3.77 6.13 -8.90
N GLU A 3 -2.49 5.82 -8.82
CA GLU A 3 -1.78 5.19 -9.92
C GLU A 3 -0.65 4.33 -9.38
N ILE A 4 -0.46 3.16 -9.99
CA ILE A 4 0.69 2.31 -9.70
C ILE A 4 1.44 2.13 -11.00
N THR A 5 2.74 2.43 -11.00
CA THR A 5 3.58 2.25 -12.16
C THR A 5 4.81 1.42 -11.80
N ASP A 6 5.34 0.71 -12.80
CA ASP A 6 6.59 -0.03 -12.64
C ASP A 6 7.53 0.53 -13.70
N SER A 7 8.48 1.31 -13.27
CA SER A 7 9.41 1.97 -14.18
C SER A 7 10.81 1.47 -13.91
N GLY A 8 11.35 0.69 -14.85
CA GLY A 8 12.71 0.19 -14.71
C GLY A 8 12.94 -0.71 -13.51
N GLY A 9 11.93 -1.46 -13.13
CA GLY A 9 12.02 -2.33 -11.96
C GLY A 9 11.69 -1.66 -10.64
N GLN A 10 11.35 -0.38 -10.67
CA GLN A 10 10.93 0.31 -9.46
C GLN A 10 9.42 0.50 -9.46
N ILE A 11 8.78 0.07 -8.39
CA ILE A 11 7.34 0.25 -8.23
C ILE A 11 7.08 1.61 -7.60
N VAL A 12 6.18 2.37 -8.20
CA VAL A 12 5.80 3.69 -7.68
C VAL A 12 4.29 3.72 -7.50
N ILE A 13 3.86 3.99 -6.28
CA ILE A 13 2.45 4.22 -5.96
C ILE A 13 2.26 5.72 -5.81
N SER A 14 1.32 6.28 -6.54
CA SER A 14 0.99 7.70 -6.42
C SER A 14 -0.45 7.82 -5.99
N LEU A 15 -0.71 8.62 -4.97
CA LEU A 15 -2.02 8.78 -4.39
C LEU A 15 -2.21 10.24 -3.99
N THR A 16 -3.38 10.79 -4.29
CA THR A 16 -3.74 12.10 -3.79
C THR A 16 -4.20 11.97 -2.34
N ARG A 17 -3.70 12.84 -1.48
CA ARG A 17 -4.05 12.83 -0.06
C ARG A 17 -5.56 12.94 0.12
N ASN A 18 -6.08 12.16 1.04
CA ASN A 18 -7.52 12.06 1.33
C ASN A 18 -8.33 11.28 0.29
N ASP A 19 -7.68 10.68 -0.68
CA ASP A 19 -8.39 9.79 -1.60
C ASP A 19 -8.42 8.37 -1.08
N SER A 20 -9.43 7.64 -1.48
CA SER A 20 -9.51 6.20 -1.21
C SER A 20 -8.85 5.44 -2.34
N CYS A 21 -8.29 4.29 -2.03
CA CYS A 21 -7.80 3.39 -3.09
C CYS A 21 -7.77 1.95 -2.60
N GLU A 22 -7.68 1.04 -3.56
CA GLU A 22 -7.51 -0.38 -3.27
C GLU A 22 -6.28 -0.88 -4.03
N ILE A 23 -5.46 -1.66 -3.35
CA ILE A 23 -4.26 -2.22 -3.93
C ILE A 23 -4.32 -3.74 -3.75
N SER A 24 -4.18 -4.48 -4.85
CA SER A 24 -4.10 -5.93 -4.79
C SER A 24 -2.64 -6.32 -4.65
N THR A 25 -2.36 -7.24 -3.76
CA THR A 25 -1.00 -7.70 -3.54
C THR A 25 -0.99 -9.21 -3.32
N CYS A 26 0.14 -9.84 -3.60
CA CYS A 26 0.30 -11.27 -3.42
C CYS A 26 1.74 -11.56 -3.06
N PRO A 27 2.00 -12.13 -1.87
CA PRO A 27 3.36 -12.57 -1.54
C PRO A 27 3.80 -13.66 -2.50
N MET A 28 5.04 -13.60 -2.95
CA MET A 28 5.58 -14.53 -3.92
C MET A 28 6.86 -15.15 -3.38
N ALA A 29 7.08 -16.40 -3.73
CA ALA A 29 8.32 -17.11 -3.40
C ALA A 29 8.96 -17.60 -4.67
N GLU A 30 10.26 -17.82 -4.65
CA GLU A 30 10.95 -18.38 -5.79
C GLU A 30 10.64 -19.85 -5.92
N GLY A 31 10.24 -20.27 -7.10
CA GLY A 31 10.01 -21.67 -7.43
C GLY A 31 10.89 -22.09 -8.59
N ASP A 32 10.80 -23.35 -8.98
CA ASP A 32 11.63 -23.89 -10.05
C ASP A 32 11.38 -23.21 -11.39
N SER A 33 10.16 -22.75 -11.60
CA SER A 33 9.79 -22.12 -12.86
C SER A 33 9.56 -20.62 -12.73
N GLY A 34 10.07 -20.00 -11.70
CA GLY A 34 9.89 -18.59 -11.45
C GLY A 34 9.12 -18.34 -10.16
N ALA A 35 8.62 -17.14 -9.99
CA ALA A 35 7.92 -16.77 -8.77
C ALA A 35 6.56 -17.44 -8.70
N VAL A 36 6.20 -17.93 -7.53
CA VAL A 36 4.92 -18.58 -7.28
C VAL A 36 4.24 -17.94 -6.09
N PRO A 37 2.88 -17.83 -6.11
CA PRO A 37 2.17 -17.25 -4.97
C PRO A 37 2.33 -18.08 -3.71
N ILE A 38 2.41 -17.38 -2.58
CA ILE A 38 2.43 -18.02 -1.27
C ILE A 38 1.01 -17.94 -0.71
N PRO A 39 0.35 -19.09 -0.46
CA PRO A 39 -0.97 -19.03 0.15
C PRO A 39 -0.87 -18.60 1.62
N LEU A 40 -1.76 -17.74 2.06
CA LEU A 40 -1.82 -17.35 3.45
C LEU A 40 -2.72 -18.30 4.22
N GLY A 41 -2.18 -18.85 5.29
CA GLY A 41 -2.94 -19.65 6.22
C GLY A 41 -3.32 -18.84 7.44
N ASP A 42 -3.92 -19.54 8.41
CA ASP A 42 -4.28 -18.90 9.67
C ASP A 42 -3.01 -18.48 10.41
N GLY A 43 -3.01 -17.27 10.91
CA GLY A 43 -1.85 -16.75 11.62
C GLY A 43 -0.81 -16.09 10.75
N ASP A 44 -0.94 -16.20 9.43
CA ASP A 44 -0.04 -15.50 8.51
C ASP A 44 -0.58 -14.09 8.29
N VAL A 45 0.34 -13.12 8.21
CA VAL A 45 -0.06 -11.74 7.97
C VAL A 45 0.84 -11.13 6.92
N VAL A 46 0.32 -10.10 6.25
CA VAL A 46 1.10 -9.24 5.37
C VAL A 46 0.99 -7.83 5.92
N MET A 47 2.12 -7.18 6.10
CA MET A 47 2.14 -5.81 6.59
C MET A 47 2.53 -4.86 5.47
N PHE A 48 1.70 -3.83 5.29
CA PHE A 48 2.00 -2.71 4.43
C PHE A 48 2.43 -1.54 5.32
N ALA A 49 3.53 -0.92 5.00
CA ALA A 49 4.01 0.23 5.76
C ALA A 49 4.51 1.31 4.83
N VAL A 50 4.29 2.56 5.22
CA VAL A 50 4.79 3.73 4.50
C VAL A 50 5.59 4.56 5.48
N ALA A 51 6.82 4.87 5.13
CA ALA A 51 7.73 5.61 6.01
C ALA A 51 8.44 6.69 5.21
N ASN A 52 8.92 7.72 5.91
CA ASN A 52 9.76 8.71 5.28
C ASN A 52 11.20 8.19 5.19
N ARG A 53 12.08 8.97 4.59
CA ARG A 53 13.46 8.53 4.36
C ARG A 53 14.27 8.34 5.62
N THR A 54 13.83 8.92 6.73
CA THR A 54 14.52 8.76 8.00
C THR A 54 13.99 7.56 8.79
N GLY A 55 12.99 6.86 8.25
CA GLY A 55 12.46 5.66 8.89
C GLY A 55 11.25 5.88 9.75
N LYS A 56 10.72 7.11 9.79
CA LYS A 56 9.49 7.34 10.54
C LYS A 56 8.32 6.77 9.79
N ILE A 57 7.57 5.87 10.43
CA ILE A 57 6.41 5.22 9.83
C ILE A 57 5.19 6.12 10.03
N TYR A 58 4.52 6.43 8.92
CA TYR A 58 3.32 7.25 8.94
C TYR A 58 2.05 6.42 8.77
N LEU A 59 2.15 5.25 8.13
CA LEU A 59 0.99 4.44 7.82
C LEU A 59 1.38 2.97 7.92
N ARG A 60 0.54 2.18 8.56
CA ARG A 60 0.76 0.75 8.69
C ARG A 60 -0.59 0.05 8.60
N LYS A 61 -0.67 -0.98 7.76
CA LYS A 61 -1.85 -1.80 7.62
C LYS A 61 -1.47 -3.27 7.72
N ILE A 62 -2.29 -4.05 8.38
CA ILE A 62 -2.08 -5.48 8.52
C ILE A 62 -3.19 -6.20 7.76
N LEU A 63 -2.78 -7.11 6.88
CA LEU A 63 -3.71 -7.93 6.10
C LEU A 63 -3.58 -9.38 6.56
N THR A 64 -4.68 -10.09 6.56
CA THR A 64 -4.72 -11.50 6.92
C THR A 64 -5.40 -12.28 5.81
N ASN A 65 -5.55 -13.59 6.00
CA ASN A 65 -6.25 -14.41 5.01
C ASN A 65 -7.72 -14.00 4.85
N ALA A 66 -8.27 -13.26 5.79
CA ALA A 66 -9.64 -12.74 5.65
C ALA A 66 -9.73 -11.62 4.61
N ASP A 67 -8.60 -11.07 4.18
CA ASP A 67 -8.58 -9.99 3.20
C ASP A 67 -8.35 -10.49 1.77
N ILE A 68 -8.36 -11.81 1.57
CA ILE A 68 -8.19 -12.39 0.24
C ILE A 68 -9.51 -12.25 -0.53
N ASN A 69 -9.42 -11.69 -1.74
CA ASN A 69 -10.60 -11.52 -2.58
C ASN A 69 -10.89 -12.80 -3.37
N ALA A 70 -11.93 -12.75 -4.21
CA ALA A 70 -12.37 -13.92 -4.97
C ALA A 70 -11.32 -14.43 -5.96
N ASP A 71 -10.40 -13.56 -6.36
CA ASP A 71 -9.35 -13.92 -7.31
C ASP A 71 -8.08 -14.43 -6.63
N GLY A 72 -8.08 -14.54 -5.31
CA GLY A 72 -6.93 -15.05 -4.57
C GLY A 72 -5.88 -14.02 -4.20
N TYR A 73 -6.16 -12.74 -4.40
CA TYR A 73 -5.23 -11.69 -4.03
C TYR A 73 -5.64 -11.04 -2.72
N LEU A 74 -4.66 -10.59 -1.95
CA LEU A 74 -4.92 -9.77 -0.78
C LEU A 74 -5.33 -8.38 -1.23
N LEU A 75 -6.34 -7.83 -0.61
CA LEU A 75 -6.85 -6.51 -0.95
C LEU A 75 -6.55 -5.54 0.17
N LEU A 76 -5.70 -4.57 -0.12
CA LEU A 76 -5.39 -3.48 0.80
C LEU A 76 -6.28 -2.31 0.47
N LYS A 77 -7.02 -1.81 1.46
CA LYS A 77 -7.88 -0.65 1.27
C LYS A 77 -7.35 0.51 2.08
N LEU A 78 -7.16 1.63 1.41
CA LEU A 78 -6.78 2.87 2.08
C LEU A 78 -7.99 3.80 2.07
N ALA A 79 -8.32 4.32 3.23
CA ALA A 79 -9.41 5.26 3.39
C ALA A 79 -8.88 6.70 3.45
N PRO A 80 -9.71 7.71 3.23
CA PRO A 80 -9.24 9.10 3.25
C PRO A 80 -8.49 9.46 4.53
N GLU A 81 -8.93 8.96 5.67
CA GLU A 81 -8.29 9.29 6.93
C GLU A 81 -6.91 8.68 7.08
N ASP A 82 -6.57 7.67 6.30
CA ASP A 82 -5.26 7.04 6.40
C ASP A 82 -4.14 7.98 6.00
N THR A 83 -4.39 8.90 5.08
CA THR A 83 -3.37 9.83 4.61
C THR A 83 -3.64 11.26 5.05
N ALA A 84 -4.74 11.51 5.76
CA ALA A 84 -5.17 12.88 6.08
C ALA A 84 -4.10 13.68 6.82
N ASP A 85 -3.37 13.04 7.72
CA ASP A 85 -2.37 13.72 8.53
C ASP A 85 -0.96 13.58 7.99
N MET A 86 -0.79 12.98 6.84
CA MET A 86 0.54 12.82 6.24
C MET A 86 0.89 14.04 5.40
N PRO A 87 2.06 14.62 5.59
CA PRO A 87 2.50 15.70 4.68
C PRO A 87 2.65 15.16 3.26
N ALA A 88 2.33 15.99 2.29
CA ALA A 88 2.56 15.61 0.90
C ALA A 88 4.06 15.46 0.65
N GLY A 89 4.43 14.53 -0.20
CA GLY A 89 5.82 14.30 -0.52
C GLY A 89 6.08 12.86 -0.89
N GLU A 90 7.37 12.51 -0.89
CA GLU A 90 7.81 11.18 -1.26
C GLU A 90 8.09 10.34 -0.03
N TYR A 91 7.59 9.12 -0.05
CA TYR A 91 7.77 8.14 1.01
C TYR A 91 8.26 6.85 0.40
N ILE A 92 8.61 5.91 1.25
CA ILE A 92 8.98 4.55 0.86
C ILE A 92 7.91 3.62 1.41
N PHE A 93 7.44 2.69 0.57
CA PHE A 93 6.50 1.68 1.05
C PHE A 93 7.16 0.31 1.02
N SER A 94 6.63 -0.60 1.82
CA SER A 94 7.01 -2.00 1.76
C SER A 94 5.83 -2.89 2.06
N PHE A 95 5.83 -4.08 1.45
CA PHE A 95 4.95 -5.17 1.82
C PHE A 95 5.83 -6.30 2.36
N ALA A 96 5.50 -6.78 3.53
CA ALA A 96 6.24 -7.86 4.16
C ALA A 96 5.30 -9.02 4.50
N TYR A 97 5.70 -10.23 4.15
CA TYR A 97 4.99 -11.44 4.51
C TYR A 97 5.55 -11.97 5.82
N MET A 98 4.68 -12.20 6.78
CA MET A 98 5.06 -12.67 8.11
C MET A 98 4.26 -13.92 8.45
N PRO A 99 4.84 -15.11 8.28
CA PRO A 99 4.17 -16.34 8.66
C PRO A 99 4.15 -16.54 10.17
N ASN A 100 3.27 -17.40 10.61
CA ASN A 100 3.24 -17.85 12.00
C ASN A 100 3.15 -16.73 13.02
N HIS A 101 2.16 -15.85 12.85
CA HIS A 101 1.92 -14.74 13.78
C HIS A 101 3.09 -13.76 13.86
N GLY A 102 3.87 -13.67 12.79
CA GLY A 102 4.94 -12.68 12.73
C GLY A 102 6.27 -13.13 13.26
N GLU A 103 6.48 -14.43 13.42
CA GLU A 103 7.77 -14.94 13.88
C GLU A 103 8.88 -14.68 12.88
N GLU A 104 8.56 -14.64 11.60
CA GLU A 104 9.53 -14.36 10.54
C GLU A 104 8.99 -13.24 9.68
N CYS A 105 9.87 -12.57 8.95
CA CYS A 105 9.48 -11.43 8.12
C CYS A 105 10.23 -11.48 6.80
N TYR A 106 9.47 -11.49 5.70
CA TYR A 106 10.04 -11.51 4.35
C TYR A 106 9.46 -10.36 3.56
N THR A 107 10.27 -9.34 3.30
CA THR A 107 9.84 -8.21 2.47
C THR A 107 9.84 -8.65 1.01
N TYR A 108 8.69 -8.57 0.36
CA TYR A 108 8.57 -9.01 -1.03
C TYR A 108 8.31 -7.88 -2.02
N ALA A 109 8.04 -6.69 -1.53
CA ALA A 109 7.88 -5.53 -2.41
C ALA A 109 8.30 -4.27 -1.68
N VAL A 110 9.06 -3.43 -2.36
CA VAL A 110 9.52 -2.14 -1.84
C VAL A 110 9.48 -1.16 -3.00
N GLY A 111 9.10 0.07 -2.73
CA GLY A 111 9.09 1.08 -3.76
C GLY A 111 8.82 2.46 -3.20
N ALA A 112 8.51 3.38 -4.10
CA ALA A 112 8.22 4.75 -3.75
C ALA A 112 6.72 4.94 -3.57
N PHE A 113 6.34 5.76 -2.62
CA PHE A 113 4.95 6.12 -2.38
C PHE A 113 4.88 7.65 -2.42
N ASN A 114 4.25 8.18 -3.46
CA ASN A 114 4.16 9.62 -3.66
C ASN A 114 2.78 10.11 -3.22
N LEU A 115 2.75 10.96 -2.22
CA LEU A 115 1.50 11.53 -1.72
C LEU A 115 1.37 12.96 -2.22
N MET A 116 0.34 13.20 -3.01
CA MET A 116 0.14 14.49 -3.66
C MET A 116 -0.97 15.27 -2.97
N VAL A 117 -0.90 16.59 -3.07
CA VAL A 117 -1.96 17.44 -2.54
C VAL A 117 -3.06 17.50 -3.57
N ALA A 118 -4.31 17.41 -3.11
CA ALA A 118 -5.45 17.57 -3.99
C ALA A 118 -5.50 19.00 -4.51
N VAL A 119 -5.65 19.12 -5.82
CA VAL A 119 -5.82 20.44 -6.43
C VAL A 119 -7.23 20.95 -6.17
N ALA A 120 -8.22 20.05 -6.32
CA ALA A 120 -9.60 20.39 -6.00
C ALA A 120 -9.93 19.83 -4.63
N THR A 121 -10.48 20.64 -3.78
CA THR A 121 -10.82 20.23 -2.42
C THR A 121 -12.31 20.33 -2.23
N VAL A 122 -12.79 19.77 -1.13
CA VAL A 122 -14.20 19.90 -0.78
C VAL A 122 -14.60 21.35 -0.72
N LYS A 123 -13.74 22.19 -0.22
CA LYS A 123 -14.01 23.60 -0.13
C LYS A 123 -14.27 24.20 -1.52
N GLN A 124 -13.44 23.81 -2.48
CA GLN A 124 -13.62 24.33 -3.84
C GLN A 124 -14.87 23.77 -4.49
N LEU A 125 -15.20 22.55 -4.20
CA LEU A 125 -16.41 21.99 -4.74
C LEU A 125 -17.64 22.63 -4.13
N GLY A 126 -17.54 23.03 -2.88
CA GLY A 126 -18.69 23.62 -2.26
C GLY A 126 -18.81 25.01 -2.39
N GLY A 127 -18.05 25.65 -2.90
CA GLY A 127 -18.32 26.74 -2.90
C GLY A 127 -17.89 27.69 -3.43
N ASP A 128 -17.09 27.97 -3.19
CA ASP A 128 -16.74 28.98 -3.74
C ASP A 128 -16.26 28.65 -4.86
N GLY A 129 -16.87 27.93 -5.20
CA GLY A 129 -16.78 27.73 -6.10
C GLY A 129 -15.89 27.33 -6.70
N VAL A 130 -15.71 26.99 -6.56
CA VAL A 130 -14.98 26.62 -7.25
C VAL A 130 -13.97 27.43 -7.46
N ASP A 131 -13.71 28.21 -6.88
CA ASP A 131 -12.71 28.97 -7.08
C ASP A 131 -11.50 28.47 -6.74
#